data_9b1d3d47bcc8d82427c11f8b4a2dc452
#
_entry.id   9b1d3d47bcc8d82427c11f8b4a2dc452
#
_cell.length_a   1.000
_cell.length_b   1.000
_cell.length_c   1.000
_cell.angle_alpha   90.00
_cell.angle_beta   90.00
_cell.angle_gamma   90.00
#
_symmetry.space_group_name_H-M   'P 1'
#
loop_
_entity.id
_entity.type
_entity.pdbx_description
1 polymer ?
#
loop_
_entity_poly.entity_id
_entity_poly.type
_entity_poly.pdbx_seq_one_letter_code
_entity_poly.pdbx_strand_id
1 'polypeptide(L)'
;MPQCTMARPDELTAMETLSVYAAVWSDTQKMLGAARGEDWDNLIGLEQGRRAQVEKMLQMDRGNVENPEFLTRKSELIRSIITADEEIKLLTRKWMDKLGETLNIIGVDKRLKQAYGASDLD
;
A
#
# COMPACT_ATOMS: atom_id res chain seq x y z
N MET A 1 28.65 -15.53 -26.67
CA MET A 1 28.28 -16.47 -25.65
C MET A 1 26.93 -16.14 -25.08
N PRO A 2 26.11 -17.13 -24.95
CA PRO A 2 24.77 -16.90 -24.45
C PRO A 2 24.74 -16.34 -23.04
N GLN A 3 25.76 -16.55 -22.26
CA GLN A 3 25.79 -16.07 -20.88
C GLN A 3 25.69 -14.55 -20.78
N CYS A 4 26.13 -13.83 -21.80
CA CYS A 4 26.05 -12.38 -21.72
C CYS A 4 24.62 -11.87 -21.73
N THR A 5 23.68 -12.67 -22.19
CA THR A 5 22.29 -12.25 -22.26
C THR A 5 21.48 -12.69 -21.05
N MET A 6 22.09 -13.42 -20.13
CA MET A 6 21.39 -13.94 -18.96
C MET A 6 21.80 -13.16 -17.72
N ALA A 7 20.81 -12.60 -17.06
CA ALA A 7 21.04 -11.96 -15.78
C ALA A 7 21.43 -12.99 -14.73
N ARG A 8 22.23 -12.59 -13.76
CA ARG A 8 22.56 -13.46 -12.65
C ARG A 8 21.32 -13.71 -11.79
N PRO A 9 21.29 -14.81 -11.03
CA PRO A 9 20.14 -15.07 -10.16
C PRO A 9 19.82 -13.93 -9.20
N ASP A 10 20.84 -13.26 -8.65
CA ASP A 10 20.64 -12.13 -7.76
C ASP A 10 20.06 -10.93 -8.50
N GLU A 11 20.46 -10.71 -9.76
CA GLU A 11 19.91 -9.63 -10.57
C GLU A 11 18.44 -9.92 -10.92
N LEU A 12 18.13 -11.16 -11.27
CA LEU A 12 16.76 -11.55 -11.54
C LEU A 12 15.88 -11.38 -10.32
N THR A 13 16.38 -11.78 -9.16
CA THR A 13 15.67 -11.62 -7.90
C THR A 13 15.42 -10.15 -7.60
N ALA A 14 16.41 -9.30 -7.84
CA ALA A 14 16.27 -7.87 -7.65
C ALA A 14 15.21 -7.29 -8.58
N MET A 15 15.23 -7.66 -9.85
CA MET A 15 14.25 -7.21 -10.84
C MET A 15 12.84 -7.66 -10.48
N GLU A 16 12.70 -8.93 -10.08
CA GLU A 16 11.41 -9.46 -9.67
C GLU A 16 10.90 -8.76 -8.41
N THR A 17 11.78 -8.53 -7.45
CA THR A 17 11.41 -7.81 -6.22
C THR A 17 10.97 -6.39 -6.52
N LEU A 18 11.70 -5.67 -7.36
CA LEU A 18 11.31 -4.32 -7.76
C LEU A 18 9.97 -4.31 -8.51
N SER A 19 9.71 -5.34 -9.29
CA SER A 19 8.44 -5.47 -9.99
C SER A 19 7.27 -5.55 -8.99
N VAL A 20 7.46 -6.28 -7.90
CA VAL A 20 6.41 -6.38 -6.87
C VAL A 20 6.25 -5.05 -6.12
N TYR A 21 7.36 -4.37 -5.80
CA TYR A 21 7.28 -3.02 -5.22
C TYR A 21 6.55 -2.06 -6.13
N ALA A 22 6.81 -2.12 -7.43
CA ALA A 22 6.13 -1.29 -8.41
C ALA A 22 4.64 -1.63 -8.49
N ALA A 23 4.27 -2.90 -8.34
CA ALA A 23 2.88 -3.31 -8.31
C ALA A 23 2.17 -2.76 -7.07
N VAL A 24 2.83 -2.79 -5.91
CA VAL A 24 2.30 -2.18 -4.68
C VAL A 24 2.11 -0.68 -4.88
N TRP A 25 3.07 -0.02 -5.51
CA TRP A 25 2.96 1.41 -5.80
C TRP A 25 1.78 1.71 -6.72
N SER A 26 1.61 0.91 -7.78
CA SER A 26 0.48 1.05 -8.70
C SER A 26 -0.85 0.91 -7.96
N ASP A 27 -0.97 -0.12 -7.12
CA ASP A 27 -2.17 -0.32 -6.32
C ASP A 27 -2.41 0.85 -5.37
N THR A 28 -1.34 1.37 -4.78
CA THR A 28 -1.42 2.51 -3.86
C THR A 28 -1.92 3.76 -4.57
N GLN A 29 -1.48 4.00 -5.80
CA GLN A 29 -1.96 5.12 -6.61
C GLN A 29 -3.45 5.00 -6.90
N LYS A 30 -3.90 3.80 -7.21
CA LYS A 30 -5.34 3.54 -7.43
C LYS A 30 -6.13 3.76 -6.14
N MET A 31 -5.60 3.32 -5.02
CA MET A 31 -6.22 3.53 -3.71
C MET A 31 -6.33 5.02 -3.39
N LEU A 32 -5.28 5.78 -3.67
CA LEU A 32 -5.30 7.22 -3.44
C LEU A 32 -6.37 7.89 -4.29
N GLY A 33 -6.48 7.49 -5.56
CA GLY A 33 -7.52 7.99 -6.45
C GLY A 33 -8.92 7.68 -5.93
N ALA A 34 -9.13 6.46 -5.45
CA ALA A 34 -10.41 6.07 -4.87
C ALA A 34 -10.73 6.89 -3.62
N ALA A 35 -9.75 7.08 -2.74
CA ALA A 35 -9.93 7.87 -1.52
C ALA A 35 -10.26 9.33 -1.83
N ARG A 36 -9.57 9.93 -2.79
CA ARG A 36 -9.82 11.30 -3.22
C ARG A 36 -11.21 11.46 -3.83
N GLY A 37 -11.68 10.42 -4.53
CA GLY A 37 -13.01 10.41 -5.13
C GLY A 37 -14.10 9.91 -4.19
N GLU A 38 -13.75 9.61 -2.95
CA GLU A 38 -14.67 9.07 -1.94
C GLU A 38 -15.34 7.77 -2.39
N ASP A 39 -14.65 7.00 -3.19
CA ASP A 39 -15.10 5.70 -3.65
C ASP A 39 -14.59 4.63 -2.68
N TRP A 40 -15.22 4.56 -1.52
CA TRP A 40 -14.75 3.75 -0.40
C TRP A 40 -14.86 2.25 -0.66
N ASP A 41 -15.89 1.82 -1.38
CA ASP A 41 -16.04 0.40 -1.73
C ASP A 41 -14.89 -0.05 -2.62
N ASN A 42 -14.53 0.78 -3.60
CA ASN A 42 -13.41 0.50 -4.48
C ASN A 42 -12.09 0.50 -3.70
N LEU A 43 -11.94 1.45 -2.76
CA LEU A 43 -10.76 1.52 -1.91
C LEU A 43 -10.57 0.22 -1.12
N ILE A 44 -11.64 -0.32 -0.56
CA ILE A 44 -11.60 -1.56 0.21
C ILE A 44 -11.12 -2.72 -0.67
N GLY A 45 -11.69 -2.83 -1.87
CA GLY A 45 -11.28 -3.87 -2.81
C GLY A 45 -9.83 -3.76 -3.22
N LEU A 46 -9.38 -2.54 -3.49
CA LEU A 46 -7.98 -2.28 -3.85
C LEU A 46 -7.04 -2.60 -2.69
N GLU A 47 -7.43 -2.26 -1.47
CA GLU A 47 -6.63 -2.56 -0.28
C GLU A 47 -6.44 -4.06 -0.10
N GLN A 48 -7.49 -4.83 -0.32
CA GLN A 48 -7.41 -6.29 -0.22
C GLN A 48 -6.46 -6.86 -1.27
N GLY A 49 -6.54 -6.36 -2.50
CA GLY A 49 -5.63 -6.78 -3.56
C GLY A 49 -4.18 -6.41 -3.28
N ARG A 50 -3.97 -5.19 -2.78
CA ARG A 50 -2.62 -4.74 -2.43
C ARG A 50 -2.02 -5.57 -1.29
N ARG A 51 -2.85 -6.01 -0.36
CA ARG A 51 -2.38 -6.81 0.78
C ARG A 51 -1.68 -8.08 0.31
N ALA A 52 -2.22 -8.74 -0.71
CA ALA A 52 -1.59 -9.93 -1.29
C ALA A 52 -0.24 -9.59 -1.92
N GLN A 53 -0.14 -8.44 -2.59
CA GLN A 53 1.11 -7.98 -3.18
C GLN A 53 2.15 -7.64 -2.12
N VAL A 54 1.73 -7.02 -1.02
CA VAL A 54 2.63 -6.70 0.09
C VAL A 54 3.20 -7.97 0.72
N GLU A 55 2.38 -8.99 0.91
CA GLU A 55 2.85 -10.27 1.42
C GLU A 55 3.90 -10.88 0.50
N LYS A 56 3.65 -10.87 -0.80
CA LYS A 56 4.59 -11.37 -1.79
C LYS A 56 5.89 -10.57 -1.74
N MET A 57 5.80 -9.26 -1.64
CA MET A 57 6.94 -8.37 -1.54
C MET A 57 7.81 -8.71 -0.33
N LEU A 58 7.18 -8.91 0.83
CA LEU A 58 7.90 -9.24 2.06
C LEU A 58 8.57 -10.61 1.99
N GLN A 59 7.96 -11.56 1.29
CA GLN A 59 8.54 -12.88 1.10
C GLN A 59 9.73 -12.85 0.14
N MET A 60 9.66 -12.02 -0.88
CA MET A 60 10.73 -11.92 -1.88
C MET A 60 11.89 -11.08 -1.42
N ASP A 61 11.64 -10.03 -0.67
CA ASP A 61 12.68 -9.10 -0.24
C ASP A 61 13.29 -9.57 1.07
N ARG A 62 14.38 -10.29 0.96
CA ARG A 62 15.10 -10.83 2.12
C ARG A 62 16.32 -10.01 2.50
N GLY A 63 16.48 -8.84 1.89
CA GLY A 63 17.58 -7.96 2.21
C GLY A 63 18.95 -8.45 1.75
N ASN A 64 18.97 -9.41 0.83
CA ASN A 64 20.23 -10.04 0.38
C ASN A 64 20.85 -9.37 -0.84
N VAL A 65 20.16 -8.39 -1.43
CA VAL A 65 20.64 -7.73 -2.63
C VAL A 65 21.35 -6.46 -2.24
N GLU A 66 22.62 -6.36 -2.62
CA GLU A 66 23.47 -5.19 -2.30
C GLU A 66 23.69 -4.26 -3.47
N ASN A 67 22.95 -4.44 -4.55
CA ASN A 67 23.06 -3.60 -5.74
C ASN A 67 22.60 -2.17 -5.42
N PRO A 68 23.47 -1.15 -5.60
CA PRO A 68 23.08 0.24 -5.27
C PRO A 68 21.89 0.75 -6.05
N GLU A 69 21.76 0.38 -7.32
CA GLU A 69 20.62 0.78 -8.13
C GLU A 69 19.32 0.18 -7.60
N PHE A 70 19.37 -1.07 -7.19
CA PHE A 70 18.23 -1.75 -6.58
C PHE A 70 17.81 -1.02 -5.30
N LEU A 71 18.76 -0.73 -4.42
CA LEU A 71 18.48 -0.08 -3.14
C LEU A 71 17.91 1.32 -3.33
N THR A 72 18.44 2.06 -4.30
CA THR A 72 17.96 3.39 -4.62
C THR A 72 16.52 3.34 -5.13
N ARG A 73 16.26 2.45 -6.09
CA ARG A 73 14.93 2.31 -6.67
C ARG A 73 13.91 1.83 -5.64
N LYS A 74 14.31 0.87 -4.83
CA LYS A 74 13.49 0.36 -3.75
C LYS A 74 13.12 1.46 -2.76
N SER A 75 14.10 2.27 -2.35
CA SER A 75 13.88 3.40 -1.46
C SER A 75 12.90 4.41 -2.03
N GLU A 76 13.03 4.73 -3.30
CA GLU A 76 12.13 5.65 -3.99
C GLU A 76 10.69 5.13 -3.97
N LEU A 77 10.52 3.85 -4.29
CA LEU A 77 9.21 3.24 -4.32
C LEU A 77 8.58 3.21 -2.93
N ILE A 78 9.36 2.81 -1.93
CA ILE A 78 8.88 2.77 -0.54
C ILE A 78 8.45 4.17 -0.09
N ARG A 79 9.26 5.16 -0.38
CA ARG A 79 8.95 6.55 0.01
C ARG A 79 7.67 7.04 -0.64
N SER A 80 7.50 6.74 -1.92
CA SER A 80 6.28 7.10 -2.66
C SER A 80 5.05 6.41 -2.06
N ILE A 81 5.18 5.12 -1.75
CA ILE A 81 4.10 4.34 -1.16
C ILE A 81 3.70 4.91 0.20
N ILE A 82 4.70 5.19 1.04
CA ILE A 82 4.44 5.72 2.39
C ILE A 82 3.75 7.09 2.32
N THR A 83 4.23 7.96 1.45
CA THR A 83 3.65 9.30 1.28
C THR A 83 2.19 9.22 0.85
N ALA A 84 1.90 8.35 -0.13
CA ALA A 84 0.53 8.17 -0.61
C ALA A 84 -0.35 7.54 0.48
N ASP A 85 0.18 6.56 1.22
CA ASP A 85 -0.56 5.92 2.31
C ASP A 85 -0.92 6.91 3.40
N GLU A 86 -0.05 7.86 3.70
CA GLU A 86 -0.35 8.90 4.68
C GLU A 86 -1.53 9.76 4.24
N GLU A 87 -1.58 10.10 2.96
CA GLU A 87 -2.72 10.86 2.44
C GLU A 87 -4.00 10.04 2.45
N ILE A 88 -3.93 8.77 2.04
CA ILE A 88 -5.07 7.86 2.10
C ILE A 88 -5.62 7.78 3.53
N LYS A 89 -4.72 7.62 4.48
CA LYS A 89 -5.07 7.53 5.90
C LYS A 89 -5.78 8.80 6.38
N LEU A 90 -5.27 9.94 5.99
CA LEU A 90 -5.86 11.22 6.35
C LEU A 90 -7.27 11.37 5.76
N LEU A 91 -7.44 11.02 4.49
CA LEU A 91 -8.73 11.08 3.83
C LEU A 91 -9.73 10.11 4.46
N THR A 92 -9.27 8.91 4.81
CA THR A 92 -10.09 7.91 5.47
C THR A 92 -10.57 8.40 6.85
N ARG A 93 -9.68 9.02 7.61
CA ARG A 93 -10.05 9.59 8.92
C ARG A 93 -11.10 10.67 8.77
N LYS A 94 -10.95 11.55 7.81
CA LYS A 94 -11.94 12.60 7.56
C LYS A 94 -13.29 12.01 7.23
N TRP A 95 -13.31 10.95 6.40
CA TRP A 95 -14.56 10.26 6.08
C TRP A 95 -15.16 9.62 7.32
N MET A 96 -14.35 8.96 8.14
CA MET A 96 -14.83 8.32 9.36
C MET A 96 -15.36 9.33 10.35
N ASP A 97 -14.74 10.50 10.47
CA ASP A 97 -15.22 11.56 11.33
C ASP A 97 -16.59 12.05 10.88
N LYS A 98 -16.76 12.27 9.57
CA LYS A 98 -18.06 12.65 9.02
C LYS A 98 -19.11 11.59 9.26
N LEU A 99 -18.74 10.34 9.05
CA LEU A 99 -19.64 9.22 9.27
C LEU A 99 -20.02 9.12 10.74
N GLY A 100 -19.05 9.32 11.63
CA GLY A 100 -19.27 9.31 13.06
C GLY A 100 -20.26 10.40 13.49
N GLU A 101 -20.12 11.60 12.95
CA GLU A 101 -21.05 12.69 13.23
C GLU A 101 -22.48 12.31 12.81
N THR A 102 -22.62 11.77 11.60
CA THR A 102 -23.92 11.34 11.07
C THR A 102 -24.50 10.23 11.91
N LEU A 103 -23.70 9.22 12.24
CA LEU A 103 -24.16 8.06 12.99
C LEU A 103 -24.42 8.37 14.46
N ASN A 104 -23.75 9.37 14.99
CA ASN A 104 -24.01 9.81 16.37
C ASN A 104 -25.44 10.32 16.51
N ILE A 105 -25.95 10.99 15.48
CA ILE A 105 -27.33 11.47 15.45
C ILE A 105 -28.32 10.30 15.49
N ILE A 106 -27.99 9.19 14.85
CA ILE A 106 -28.89 8.02 14.82
C ILE A 106 -28.52 6.94 15.84
N GLY A 107 -27.54 7.22 16.70
CA GLY A 107 -27.25 6.37 17.85
C GLY A 107 -26.43 5.10 17.60
N VAL A 108 -25.80 4.96 16.43
CA VAL A 108 -24.98 3.78 16.11
C VAL A 108 -23.49 4.08 16.06
N ASP A 109 -23.12 5.30 16.36
CA ASP A 109 -21.75 5.79 16.32
C ASP A 109 -20.78 4.90 17.11
N LYS A 110 -21.18 4.56 18.31
CA LYS A 110 -20.31 3.79 19.22
C LYS A 110 -19.85 2.46 18.64
N ARG A 111 -20.79 1.71 18.07
CA ARG A 111 -20.48 0.40 17.52
C ARG A 111 -19.59 0.49 16.29
N LEU A 112 -19.86 1.48 15.45
CA LEU A 112 -19.08 1.66 14.23
C LEU A 112 -17.66 2.07 14.56
N LYS A 113 -17.49 2.95 15.52
CA LYS A 113 -16.15 3.37 15.96
C LYS A 113 -15.36 2.22 16.54
N GLN A 114 -15.99 1.31 17.23
CA GLN A 114 -15.31 0.12 17.72
C GLN A 114 -14.86 -0.78 16.57
N ALA A 115 -15.65 -0.88 15.51
CA ALA A 115 -15.31 -1.72 14.37
C ALA A 115 -14.22 -1.13 13.50
N TYR A 116 -14.21 0.20 13.28
CA TYR A 116 -13.33 0.83 12.32
C TYR A 116 -12.26 1.72 12.92
N GLY A 117 -12.49 2.22 14.11
CA GLY A 117 -11.62 3.23 14.72
C GLY A 117 -10.53 2.71 15.61
N ALA A 118 -10.64 1.47 16.06
CA ALA A 118 -9.70 0.93 17.05
C ALA A 118 -8.27 0.92 16.54
N SER A 119 -8.06 0.59 15.27
CA SER A 119 -6.73 0.55 14.68
C SER A 119 -6.13 1.92 14.44
N ASP A 120 -6.95 2.96 14.45
CA ASP A 120 -6.52 4.33 14.17
C ASP A 120 -6.25 5.15 15.41
N LEU A 121 -6.43 4.56 16.57
CA LEU A 121 -6.27 5.27 17.85
C LEU A 121 -4.84 5.36 18.30
N ASP A 122 -3.95 4.75 17.62
CA ASP A 122 -2.52 4.74 18.00
C ASP A 122 -1.79 5.97 17.53
#